data_a29f941130b9452e2602a5dbcc05c473
#
_entry.id   a29f941130b9452e2602a5dbcc05c473
#
_cell.length_a   1.000
_cell.length_b   1.000
_cell.length_c   1.000
_cell.angle_alpha   90.00
_cell.angle_beta   90.00
_cell.angle_gamma   90.00
#
_symmetry.space_group_name_H-M   'P 1'
#
loop_
_entity.id
_entity.type
_entity.pdbx_description
1 polymer ?
#
loop_
_entity_poly.entity_id
_entity_poly.type
_entity_poly.pdbx_seq_one_letter_code
_entity_poly.pdbx_strand_id
1 'polypeptide(L)'
;ALVPGSQTVNPNEVDTTFEFMGKKFKVPILAAAMDGVVDVTFAVEMSRLGGMAVLNLDGLQTRFADPDSVLEKIAKTPAQEATELIQSVYRAPIKEKLIARRVREIKQKKAYAAVSCIPAHAQSYGAIALKAGADVIVVQSTVTTPKHVATEYKTLDLAKFCKSMRIPVILGNCVTYETTLELMETGCAGLLIGVGPGAACTTRGVLGIGVPQVTATVDAAAARNFYFKRTGRYVPIITDGGMNRGGDICKAFACGADAVMIGSSFARAKEAPGRGYHWGMATSNVNLPRGTRIYVGTTGALKDILFGPAKTDDGSQNLMGALTTSMGSLGVENIKQMQDVEIIIAPSIQTEGKVFQAGQKVGMGK
;
A
#
# COMPACT_ATOMS: atom_id res chain seq x y z
N ALA A 1 -21.70 -3.29 3.14
CA ALA A 1 -22.04 -2.72 1.83
C ALA A 1 -22.19 -1.21 1.92
N LEU A 2 -21.98 -0.50 0.80
CA LEU A 2 -22.24 0.94 0.68
C LEU A 2 -23.70 1.14 0.28
N VAL A 3 -24.35 2.15 0.85
CA VAL A 3 -25.77 2.46 0.54
C VAL A 3 -25.81 3.46 -0.62
N PRO A 4 -26.52 3.16 -1.73
CA PRO A 4 -26.65 4.07 -2.85
C PRO A 4 -27.24 5.43 -2.41
N GLY A 5 -26.77 6.51 -3.03
CA GLY A 5 -27.30 7.85 -2.76
C GLY A 5 -28.74 8.05 -3.26
N SER A 6 -29.41 9.06 -2.71
CA SER A 6 -30.73 9.49 -3.20
C SER A 6 -30.66 10.24 -4.54
N GLN A 7 -29.47 10.66 -4.94
CA GLN A 7 -29.13 11.22 -6.24
C GLN A 7 -27.88 10.54 -6.78
N THR A 8 -27.61 10.70 -8.07
CA THR A 8 -26.40 10.17 -8.70
C THR A 8 -25.61 11.30 -9.37
N VAL A 9 -24.31 11.09 -9.52
CA VAL A 9 -23.40 11.97 -10.25
C VAL A 9 -22.80 11.20 -11.42
N ASN A 10 -22.56 11.88 -12.54
CA ASN A 10 -21.90 11.23 -13.67
C ASN A 10 -20.48 10.81 -13.27
N PRO A 11 -20.07 9.53 -13.45
CA PRO A 11 -18.75 9.04 -13.12
C PRO A 11 -17.58 9.83 -13.73
N ASN A 12 -17.79 10.53 -14.84
CA ASN A 12 -16.78 11.37 -15.48
C ASN A 12 -16.63 12.75 -14.82
N GLU A 13 -17.51 13.12 -13.92
CA GLU A 13 -17.54 14.42 -13.23
C GLU A 13 -17.02 14.35 -11.80
N VAL A 14 -16.70 13.13 -11.30
CA VAL A 14 -16.18 12.96 -9.96
C VAL A 14 -14.67 13.21 -9.91
N ASP A 15 -14.20 13.84 -8.82
CA ASP A 15 -12.80 14.10 -8.55
C ASP A 15 -12.23 13.05 -7.57
N THR A 16 -11.35 12.19 -8.08
CA THR A 16 -10.64 11.18 -7.28
C THR A 16 -9.27 11.66 -6.77
N THR A 17 -8.96 12.94 -6.92
CA THR A 17 -7.63 13.48 -6.62
C THR A 17 -7.28 13.31 -5.14
N PHE A 18 -6.14 12.68 -4.88
CA PHE A 18 -5.46 12.66 -3.59
C PHE A 18 -4.40 13.77 -3.57
N GLU A 19 -4.55 14.73 -2.68
CA GLU A 19 -3.56 15.77 -2.47
C GLU A 19 -2.65 15.40 -1.29
N PHE A 20 -1.35 15.32 -1.56
CA PHE A 20 -0.34 15.00 -0.56
C PHE A 20 0.80 16.01 -0.61
N MET A 21 0.92 16.81 0.46
CA MET A 21 1.99 17.81 0.61
C MET A 21 2.16 18.71 -0.62
N GLY A 22 1.02 19.22 -1.13
CA GLY A 22 0.98 20.11 -2.30
C GLY A 22 1.10 19.42 -3.65
N LYS A 23 1.31 18.09 -3.67
CA LYS A 23 1.30 17.28 -4.90
C LYS A 23 -0.06 16.64 -5.09
N LYS A 24 -0.61 16.74 -6.29
CA LYS A 24 -1.89 16.10 -6.67
C LYS A 24 -1.65 14.81 -7.41
N PHE A 25 -2.27 13.73 -6.94
CA PHE A 25 -2.29 12.42 -7.56
C PHE A 25 -3.72 12.13 -8.02
N LYS A 26 -3.92 11.98 -9.32
CA LYS A 26 -5.24 11.66 -9.91
C LYS A 26 -5.69 10.23 -9.55
N VAL A 27 -4.74 9.36 -9.25
CA VAL A 27 -4.95 7.99 -8.80
C VAL A 27 -4.65 7.92 -7.31
N PRO A 28 -5.67 7.85 -6.43
CA PRO A 28 -5.50 7.80 -4.97
C PRO A 28 -5.12 6.38 -4.49
N ILE A 29 -4.38 5.66 -5.30
CA ILE A 29 -3.95 4.28 -5.06
C ILE A 29 -2.43 4.23 -5.12
N LEU A 30 -1.81 3.77 -4.04
CA LEU A 30 -0.38 3.57 -3.93
C LEU A 30 -0.01 2.11 -4.19
N ALA A 31 1.09 1.89 -4.88
CA ALA A 31 1.67 0.55 -4.98
C ALA A 31 2.55 0.26 -3.76
N ALA A 32 2.28 -0.88 -3.12
CA ALA A 32 2.94 -1.30 -1.89
C ALA A 32 4.43 -1.60 -2.13
N ALA A 33 5.24 -1.29 -1.12
CA ALA A 33 6.69 -1.46 -1.13
C ALA A 33 7.12 -2.94 -1.07
N MET A 34 6.83 -3.69 -2.12
CA MET A 34 7.08 -5.13 -2.24
C MET A 34 7.96 -5.39 -3.46
N ASP A 35 9.00 -6.19 -3.32
CA ASP A 35 9.95 -6.47 -4.40
C ASP A 35 9.34 -7.21 -5.61
N GLY A 36 8.23 -7.93 -5.41
CA GLY A 36 7.46 -8.52 -6.49
C GLY A 36 6.50 -7.55 -7.19
N VAL A 37 6.36 -6.32 -6.70
CA VAL A 37 5.40 -5.33 -7.20
C VAL A 37 6.11 -4.11 -7.78
N VAL A 38 7.03 -3.52 -7.04
CA VAL A 38 7.65 -2.23 -7.38
C VAL A 38 9.15 -2.37 -7.59
N ASP A 39 9.57 -2.00 -8.78
CA ASP A 39 10.93 -1.65 -9.17
C ASP A 39 10.96 -0.23 -9.74
N VAL A 40 12.10 0.17 -10.31
CA VAL A 40 12.25 1.49 -10.95
C VAL A 40 11.28 1.67 -12.12
N THR A 41 11.12 0.64 -12.96
CA THR A 41 10.24 0.69 -14.14
C THR A 41 8.79 0.84 -13.74
N PHE A 42 8.33 0.05 -12.78
CA PHE A 42 6.97 0.14 -12.24
C PHE A 42 6.72 1.50 -11.59
N ALA A 43 7.67 2.01 -10.80
CA ALA A 43 7.54 3.31 -10.13
C ALA A 43 7.40 4.46 -11.15
N VAL A 44 8.16 4.43 -12.24
CA VAL A 44 8.07 5.41 -13.33
C VAL A 44 6.70 5.32 -14.01
N GLU A 45 6.23 4.12 -14.35
CA GLU A 45 4.94 3.95 -15.03
C GLU A 45 3.78 4.38 -14.12
N MET A 46 3.79 4.00 -12.84
CA MET A 46 2.76 4.40 -11.88
C MET A 46 2.70 5.92 -11.72
N SER A 47 3.87 6.59 -11.66
CA SER A 47 3.95 8.05 -11.62
C SER A 47 3.38 8.70 -12.88
N ARG A 48 3.66 8.12 -14.07
CA ARG A 48 3.12 8.58 -15.37
C ARG A 48 1.60 8.46 -15.43
N LEU A 49 1.04 7.42 -14.82
CA LEU A 49 -0.40 7.18 -14.74
C LEU A 49 -1.09 8.02 -13.66
N GLY A 50 -0.35 8.83 -12.90
CA GLY A 50 -0.89 9.76 -11.91
C GLY A 50 -1.03 9.21 -10.51
N GLY A 51 -0.42 8.06 -10.21
CA GLY A 51 -0.37 7.44 -8.90
C GLY A 51 1.01 7.52 -8.25
N MET A 52 1.19 6.80 -7.14
CA MET A 52 2.44 6.69 -6.38
C MET A 52 2.84 5.23 -6.22
N ALA A 53 4.09 4.89 -6.44
CA ALA A 53 4.64 3.57 -6.12
C ALA A 53 5.79 3.72 -5.14
N VAL A 54 5.81 2.88 -4.11
CA VAL A 54 6.83 2.94 -3.05
C VAL A 54 7.88 1.87 -3.27
N LEU A 55 9.12 2.29 -3.53
CA LEU A 55 10.25 1.38 -3.71
C LEU A 55 10.84 0.98 -2.35
N ASN A 56 10.98 -0.32 -2.11
CA ASN A 56 11.55 -0.82 -0.86
C ASN A 56 13.08 -0.75 -0.86
N LEU A 57 13.65 0.06 0.05
CA LEU A 57 15.11 0.18 0.23
C LEU A 57 15.72 -0.98 1.03
N ASP A 58 14.92 -1.77 1.73
CA ASP A 58 15.36 -3.00 2.41
C ASP A 58 15.24 -4.24 1.52
N GLY A 59 14.85 -4.05 0.26
CA GLY A 59 14.53 -5.08 -0.71
C GLY A 59 15.67 -5.55 -1.61
N LEU A 60 15.31 -6.29 -2.65
CA LEU A 60 16.25 -6.83 -3.65
C LEU A 60 16.88 -5.73 -4.50
N GLN A 61 16.15 -4.65 -4.75
CA GLN A 61 16.58 -3.53 -5.59
C GLN A 61 17.86 -2.85 -5.07
N THR A 62 18.13 -2.95 -3.78
CA THR A 62 19.28 -2.35 -3.11
C THR A 62 20.34 -3.36 -2.67
N ARG A 63 20.06 -4.66 -2.80
CA ARG A 63 21.01 -5.76 -2.52
C ARG A 63 21.78 -6.16 -3.76
N PHE A 64 21.10 -6.17 -4.91
CA PHE A 64 21.66 -6.65 -6.17
C PHE A 64 21.72 -5.54 -7.21
N ALA A 65 22.86 -5.47 -7.92
CA ALA A 65 23.02 -4.53 -9.05
C ALA A 65 22.07 -4.92 -10.20
N ASP A 66 21.90 -6.23 -10.42
CA ASP A 66 20.91 -6.84 -11.29
C ASP A 66 19.90 -7.62 -10.45
N PRO A 67 18.80 -6.99 -9.99
CA PRO A 67 17.76 -7.66 -9.22
C PRO A 67 16.85 -8.54 -10.11
N ASP A 68 16.79 -8.29 -11.41
CA ASP A 68 15.89 -8.99 -12.33
C ASP A 68 16.23 -10.48 -12.45
N SER A 69 17.51 -10.81 -12.52
CA SER A 69 17.98 -12.21 -12.51
C SER A 69 17.57 -12.94 -11.22
N VAL A 70 17.60 -12.27 -10.08
CA VAL A 70 17.19 -12.84 -8.79
C VAL A 70 15.67 -13.03 -8.74
N LEU A 71 14.92 -12.05 -9.21
CA LEU A 71 13.46 -12.11 -9.31
C LEU A 71 13.01 -13.24 -10.25
N GLU A 72 13.69 -13.40 -11.38
CA GLU A 72 13.44 -14.51 -12.30
C GLU A 72 13.69 -15.87 -11.64
N LYS A 73 14.79 -16.00 -10.91
CA LYS A 73 15.08 -17.22 -10.15
C LYS A 73 13.99 -17.51 -9.13
N ILE A 74 13.53 -16.51 -8.37
CA ILE A 74 12.42 -16.66 -7.41
C ILE A 74 11.15 -17.11 -8.13
N ALA A 75 10.81 -16.51 -9.28
CA ALA A 75 9.62 -16.86 -10.05
C ALA A 75 9.65 -18.30 -10.58
N LYS A 76 10.82 -18.80 -11.03
CA LYS A 76 10.99 -20.15 -11.58
C LYS A 76 11.14 -21.25 -10.53
N THR A 77 11.42 -20.91 -9.27
CA THR A 77 11.65 -21.89 -8.20
C THR A 77 10.36 -22.62 -7.83
N PRO A 78 10.38 -23.95 -7.62
CA PRO A 78 9.24 -24.70 -7.15
C PRO A 78 8.67 -24.15 -5.82
N ALA A 79 7.37 -24.32 -5.58
CA ALA A 79 6.69 -23.73 -4.41
C ALA A 79 7.31 -24.19 -3.07
N GLN A 80 7.75 -25.45 -3.00
CA GLN A 80 8.32 -26.06 -1.80
C GLN A 80 9.67 -25.42 -1.40
N GLU A 81 10.44 -24.94 -2.39
CA GLU A 81 11.79 -24.37 -2.19
C GLU A 81 11.75 -22.85 -2.11
N ALA A 82 10.63 -22.22 -2.46
CA ALA A 82 10.53 -20.77 -2.63
C ALA A 82 10.81 -20.00 -1.35
N THR A 83 10.34 -20.47 -0.19
CA THR A 83 10.53 -19.81 1.09
C THR A 83 12.01 -19.80 1.49
N GLU A 84 12.71 -20.93 1.35
CA GLU A 84 14.14 -21.01 1.66
C GLU A 84 14.97 -20.13 0.73
N LEU A 85 14.69 -20.15 -0.58
CA LEU A 85 15.36 -19.28 -1.53
C LEU A 85 15.14 -17.79 -1.18
N ILE A 86 13.90 -17.37 -0.91
CA ILE A 86 13.59 -15.98 -0.53
C ILE A 86 14.37 -15.61 0.73
N GLN A 87 14.36 -16.43 1.77
CA GLN A 87 15.14 -16.19 2.98
C GLN A 87 16.63 -16.05 2.67
N SER A 88 17.19 -16.90 1.82
CA SER A 88 18.61 -16.87 1.46
C SER A 88 19.02 -15.59 0.71
N VAL A 89 18.24 -15.14 -0.26
CA VAL A 89 18.57 -13.92 -1.03
C VAL A 89 18.48 -12.65 -0.20
N TYR A 90 17.59 -12.60 0.81
CA TYR A 90 17.52 -11.46 1.72
C TYR A 90 18.62 -11.41 2.78
N ARG A 91 19.46 -12.44 2.90
CA ARG A 91 20.71 -12.39 3.71
C ARG A 91 21.81 -11.57 3.05
N ALA A 92 21.75 -11.36 1.74
CA ALA A 92 22.71 -10.50 1.05
C ALA A 92 22.67 -9.07 1.63
N PRO A 93 23.81 -8.40 1.83
CA PRO A 93 23.84 -7.07 2.42
C PRO A 93 23.23 -6.02 1.49
N ILE A 94 22.59 -5.03 2.09
CA ILE A 94 22.13 -3.84 1.36
C ILE A 94 23.35 -2.99 1.00
N LYS A 95 23.35 -2.49 -0.25
CA LYS A 95 24.42 -1.65 -0.78
C LYS A 95 23.95 -0.20 -0.89
N GLU A 96 24.46 0.68 -0.05
CA GLU A 96 24.07 2.10 -0.02
C GLU A 96 24.18 2.80 -1.38
N LYS A 97 25.17 2.43 -2.21
CA LYS A 97 25.31 2.94 -3.58
C LYS A 97 24.05 2.65 -4.42
N LEU A 98 23.42 1.49 -4.20
CA LEU A 98 22.22 1.10 -4.95
C LEU A 98 20.99 1.91 -4.49
N ILE A 99 20.91 2.28 -3.21
CA ILE A 99 19.84 3.19 -2.73
C ILE A 99 19.86 4.48 -3.55
N ALA A 100 20.99 5.17 -3.57
CA ALA A 100 21.13 6.41 -4.33
C ALA A 100 20.92 6.21 -5.83
N ARG A 101 21.39 5.09 -6.39
CA ARG A 101 21.22 4.74 -7.79
C ARG A 101 19.74 4.60 -8.15
N ARG A 102 18.97 3.78 -7.42
CA ARG A 102 17.54 3.53 -7.72
C ARG A 102 16.71 4.80 -7.64
N VAL A 103 16.94 5.63 -6.62
CA VAL A 103 16.27 6.92 -6.51
C VAL A 103 16.58 7.82 -7.70
N ARG A 104 17.86 7.94 -8.10
CA ARG A 104 18.24 8.75 -9.27
C ARG A 104 17.65 8.20 -10.58
N GLU A 105 17.60 6.89 -10.77
CA GLU A 105 16.99 6.25 -11.95
C GLU A 105 15.52 6.65 -12.09
N ILE A 106 14.76 6.69 -10.98
CA ILE A 106 13.36 7.18 -10.97
C ILE A 106 13.32 8.69 -11.30
N LYS A 107 14.15 9.50 -10.65
CA LYS A 107 14.17 10.97 -10.84
C LYS A 107 14.60 11.39 -12.23
N GLN A 108 15.54 10.68 -12.87
CA GLN A 108 15.97 10.92 -14.25
C GLN A 108 14.81 10.77 -15.25
N LYS A 109 13.82 9.96 -14.94
CA LYS A 109 12.57 9.81 -15.71
C LYS A 109 11.49 10.81 -15.33
N LYS A 110 11.82 11.82 -14.50
CA LYS A 110 10.90 12.87 -13.98
C LYS A 110 9.71 12.27 -13.20
N ALA A 111 9.87 11.07 -12.66
CA ALA A 111 8.86 10.39 -11.87
C ALA A 111 8.96 10.76 -10.38
N TYR A 112 7.86 10.53 -9.65
CA TYR A 112 7.79 10.74 -8.20
C TYR A 112 8.50 9.58 -7.49
N ALA A 113 9.56 9.90 -6.75
CA ALA A 113 10.39 8.92 -6.06
C ALA A 113 9.94 8.76 -4.61
N ALA A 114 9.01 7.84 -4.39
CA ALA A 114 8.62 7.39 -3.06
C ALA A 114 9.44 6.14 -2.69
N VAL A 115 10.02 6.14 -1.49
CA VAL A 115 10.85 5.03 -1.00
C VAL A 115 10.45 4.61 0.39
N SER A 116 10.70 3.35 0.76
CA SER A 116 10.44 2.88 2.12
C SER A 116 11.64 2.20 2.74
N CYS A 117 11.71 2.27 4.08
CA CYS A 117 12.64 1.47 4.87
C CYS A 117 12.05 1.16 6.25
N ILE A 118 12.65 0.19 6.94
CA ILE A 118 12.30 -0.10 8.33
C ILE A 118 12.85 0.98 9.27
N PRO A 119 12.28 1.16 10.48
CA PRO A 119 12.75 2.15 11.45
C PRO A 119 14.24 2.07 11.76
N ALA A 120 14.78 0.85 11.85
CA ALA A 120 16.22 0.65 12.15
C ALA A 120 17.15 1.27 11.10
N HIS A 121 16.73 1.39 9.86
CA HIS A 121 17.53 1.92 8.75
C HIS A 121 17.11 3.35 8.33
N ALA A 122 16.04 3.90 8.90
CA ALA A 122 15.44 5.15 8.45
C ALA A 122 16.45 6.32 8.47
N GLN A 123 17.31 6.39 9.49
CA GLN A 123 18.25 7.50 9.62
C GLN A 123 19.32 7.48 8.53
N SER A 124 19.93 6.32 8.25
CA SER A 124 20.97 6.18 7.22
C SER A 124 20.41 6.19 5.81
N TYR A 125 19.40 5.34 5.53
CA TYR A 125 18.83 5.22 4.19
C TYR A 125 18.01 6.43 3.81
N GLY A 126 17.32 7.05 4.77
CA GLY A 126 16.61 8.30 4.57
C GLY A 126 17.52 9.44 4.15
N ALA A 127 18.69 9.57 4.79
CA ALA A 127 19.68 10.57 4.41
C ALA A 127 20.23 10.36 2.98
N ILE A 128 20.50 9.10 2.61
CA ILE A 128 20.96 8.74 1.27
C ILE A 128 19.87 9.02 0.23
N ALA A 129 18.63 8.60 0.50
CA ALA A 129 17.50 8.78 -0.39
C ALA A 129 17.18 10.27 -0.60
N LEU A 130 17.17 11.08 0.48
CA LEU A 130 17.01 12.53 0.42
C LEU A 130 18.07 13.16 -0.46
N LYS A 131 19.36 12.84 -0.23
CA LYS A 131 20.47 13.36 -1.05
C LYS A 131 20.40 12.91 -2.52
N ALA A 132 19.79 11.77 -2.79
CA ALA A 132 19.57 11.27 -4.15
C ALA A 132 18.36 11.90 -4.84
N GLY A 133 17.51 12.66 -4.11
CA GLY A 133 16.35 13.37 -4.64
C GLY A 133 15.01 12.64 -4.44
N ALA A 134 14.88 11.77 -3.44
CA ALA A 134 13.58 11.20 -3.09
C ALA A 134 12.57 12.30 -2.72
N ASP A 135 11.30 12.11 -3.09
CA ASP A 135 10.22 13.07 -2.83
C ASP A 135 9.46 12.76 -1.53
N VAL A 136 9.45 11.49 -1.09
CA VAL A 136 8.84 11.05 0.16
C VAL A 136 9.55 9.81 0.69
N ILE A 137 9.62 9.67 2.00
CA ILE A 137 10.08 8.47 2.68
C ILE A 137 8.95 7.85 3.51
N VAL A 138 8.78 6.55 3.39
CA VAL A 138 7.86 5.73 4.18
C VAL A 138 8.68 4.95 5.19
N VAL A 139 8.46 5.18 6.47
CA VAL A 139 9.08 4.40 7.54
C VAL A 139 8.03 3.43 8.06
N GLN A 140 8.22 2.15 7.75
CA GLN A 140 7.21 1.13 8.03
C GLN A 140 7.79 -0.15 8.61
N SER A 141 7.03 -0.77 9.49
CA SER A 141 7.27 -2.12 10.01
C SER A 141 5.94 -2.85 10.20
N THR A 142 5.98 -4.10 10.67
CA THR A 142 4.76 -4.87 10.97
C THR A 142 3.81 -4.09 11.89
N VAL A 143 4.37 -3.51 12.95
CA VAL A 143 3.69 -2.57 13.86
C VAL A 143 4.66 -1.45 14.17
N THR A 144 4.24 -0.21 13.98
CA THR A 144 5.02 0.98 14.31
C THR A 144 4.30 1.76 15.42
N THR A 145 5.05 2.11 16.46
CA THR A 145 4.59 2.95 17.58
C THR A 145 5.64 4.02 17.88
N PRO A 146 5.26 5.16 18.47
CA PRO A 146 6.23 6.19 18.88
C PRO A 146 7.15 5.72 20.01
N LYS A 147 6.69 4.74 20.80
CA LYS A 147 7.37 4.21 21.98
C LYS A 147 7.89 2.81 21.71
N HIS A 148 8.99 2.70 20.96
CA HIS A 148 9.68 1.43 20.79
C HIS A 148 10.80 1.30 21.83
N VAL A 149 10.77 0.21 22.60
CA VAL A 149 11.76 -0.07 23.66
C VAL A 149 12.75 -1.13 23.17
N ALA A 150 14.02 -0.82 23.21
CA ALA A 150 15.12 -1.76 22.99
C ALA A 150 16.28 -1.44 23.94
N THR A 151 16.94 -2.48 24.45
CA THR A 151 18.10 -2.35 25.33
C THR A 151 19.44 -2.50 24.59
N GLU A 152 19.42 -3.23 23.46
CA GLU A 152 20.63 -3.58 22.72
C GLU A 152 21.01 -2.56 21.65
N TYR A 153 20.09 -1.66 21.26
CA TYR A 153 20.34 -0.64 20.27
C TYR A 153 19.53 0.62 20.52
N LYS A 154 19.99 1.73 19.96
CA LYS A 154 19.27 3.00 20.04
C LYS A 154 18.07 2.98 19.12
N THR A 155 16.89 3.14 19.69
CA THR A 155 15.62 3.23 18.94
C THR A 155 15.51 4.53 18.14
N LEU A 156 14.79 4.50 17.04
CA LEU A 156 14.49 5.69 16.26
C LEU A 156 13.47 6.56 17.00
N ASP A 157 13.85 7.79 17.30
CA ASP A 157 12.93 8.83 17.76
C ASP A 157 12.18 9.38 16.54
N LEU A 158 10.93 8.92 16.36
CA LEU A 158 10.13 9.26 15.18
C LEU A 158 9.86 10.77 15.08
N ALA A 159 9.64 11.46 16.21
CA ALA A 159 9.37 12.89 16.20
C ALA A 159 10.62 13.68 15.76
N LYS A 160 11.79 13.34 16.29
CA LYS A 160 13.05 13.96 15.84
C LYS A 160 13.34 13.63 14.39
N PHE A 161 13.07 12.40 13.96
CA PHE A 161 13.27 11.99 12.58
C PHE A 161 12.35 12.78 11.63
N CYS A 162 11.04 12.84 11.87
CA CYS A 162 10.10 13.62 11.05
C CYS A 162 10.51 15.08 10.97
N LYS A 163 10.93 15.69 12.09
CA LYS A 163 11.39 17.09 12.13
C LYS A 163 12.69 17.32 11.36
N SER A 164 13.59 16.34 11.34
CA SER A 164 14.90 16.48 10.68
C SER A 164 14.84 16.26 9.17
N MET A 165 13.84 15.53 8.68
CA MET A 165 13.70 15.24 7.26
C MET A 165 13.14 16.45 6.51
N ARG A 166 13.79 16.79 5.37
CA ARG A 166 13.34 17.88 4.47
C ARG A 166 12.32 17.42 3.44
N ILE A 167 11.96 16.15 3.45
CA ILE A 167 10.89 15.57 2.63
C ILE A 167 9.83 14.96 3.54
N PRO A 168 8.58 14.85 3.07
CA PRO A 168 7.49 14.24 3.84
C PRO A 168 7.85 12.83 4.33
N VAL A 169 7.46 12.52 5.56
CA VAL A 169 7.60 11.20 6.17
C VAL A 169 6.22 10.60 6.37
N ILE A 170 5.98 9.43 5.78
CA ILE A 170 4.82 8.60 6.05
C ILE A 170 5.26 7.53 7.05
N LEU A 171 4.48 7.30 8.11
CA LEU A 171 4.76 6.28 9.11
C LEU A 171 3.74 5.15 9.05
N GLY A 172 4.11 3.97 9.45
CA GLY A 172 3.19 2.83 9.57
C GLY A 172 3.92 1.51 9.84
N ASN A 173 3.17 0.45 10.14
CA ASN A 173 1.73 0.38 10.10
C ASN A 173 1.16 0.46 11.53
N CYS A 174 -0.03 0.99 11.67
CA CYS A 174 -0.80 1.00 12.90
C CYS A 174 -2.26 0.64 12.62
N VAL A 175 -3.05 0.35 13.66
CA VAL A 175 -4.44 -0.13 13.50
C VAL A 175 -5.41 0.37 14.58
N THR A 176 -4.93 1.08 15.62
CA THR A 176 -5.79 1.56 16.70
C THR A 176 -5.89 3.08 16.70
N TYR A 177 -6.97 3.59 17.27
CA TYR A 177 -7.21 5.03 17.45
C TYR A 177 -6.04 5.70 18.17
N GLU A 178 -5.63 5.15 19.31
CA GLU A 178 -4.61 5.72 20.20
C GLU A 178 -3.25 5.80 19.48
N THR A 179 -2.80 4.68 18.89
CA THR A 179 -1.51 4.65 18.20
C THR A 179 -1.52 5.58 16.97
N THR A 180 -2.65 5.66 16.26
CA THR A 180 -2.81 6.58 15.14
C THR A 180 -2.64 8.03 15.59
N LEU A 181 -3.29 8.40 16.70
CA LEU A 181 -3.20 9.74 17.27
C LEU A 181 -1.78 10.07 17.74
N GLU A 182 -1.15 9.16 18.50
CA GLU A 182 0.24 9.32 18.96
C GLU A 182 1.24 9.46 17.79
N LEU A 183 1.04 8.71 16.70
CA LEU A 183 1.89 8.83 15.51
C LEU A 183 1.67 10.16 14.79
N MET A 184 0.45 10.70 14.72
CA MET A 184 0.20 12.04 14.16
C MET A 184 0.92 13.13 14.94
N GLU A 185 1.05 12.98 16.26
CA GLU A 185 1.79 13.90 17.14
C GLU A 185 3.30 13.93 16.86
N THR A 186 3.86 12.91 16.23
CA THR A 186 5.28 12.92 15.83
C THR A 186 5.62 13.90 14.71
N GLY A 187 4.60 14.48 14.06
CA GLY A 187 4.81 15.39 12.94
C GLY A 187 4.92 14.71 11.57
N CYS A 188 4.54 13.44 11.45
CA CYS A 188 4.51 12.73 10.17
C CYS A 188 3.55 13.38 9.16
N ALA A 189 3.79 13.17 7.88
CA ALA A 189 2.99 13.70 6.79
C ALA A 189 1.80 12.82 6.40
N GLY A 190 1.78 11.55 6.81
CA GLY A 190 0.72 10.59 6.55
C GLY A 190 0.94 9.29 7.30
N LEU A 191 -0.09 8.43 7.36
CA LEU A 191 -0.03 7.15 8.06
C LEU A 191 -0.51 5.99 7.19
N LEU A 192 0.18 4.85 7.28
CA LEU A 192 -0.28 3.57 6.73
C LEU A 192 -1.09 2.81 7.79
N ILE A 193 -2.30 2.42 7.43
CA ILE A 193 -3.25 1.77 8.33
C ILE A 193 -3.49 0.34 7.88
N GLY A 194 -3.10 -0.62 8.71
CA GLY A 194 -3.31 -2.04 8.44
C GLY A 194 -2.19 -2.93 8.96
N VAL A 195 -2.53 -4.00 9.67
CA VAL A 195 -1.60 -5.03 10.14
C VAL A 195 -2.13 -6.40 9.74
N GLY A 196 -1.42 -7.03 8.83
CA GLY A 196 -1.69 -8.39 8.39
C GLY A 196 -2.88 -8.63 7.46
N PRO A 197 -3.49 -7.62 6.75
CA PRO A 197 -4.65 -7.89 5.90
C PRO A 197 -4.28 -8.44 4.52
N GLY A 198 -3.04 -8.28 4.06
CA GLY A 198 -2.60 -8.66 2.72
C GLY A 198 -2.51 -10.18 2.51
N ALA A 199 -2.78 -10.64 1.28
CA ALA A 199 -2.77 -12.06 0.93
C ALA A 199 -1.42 -12.76 1.17
N ALA A 200 -0.30 -12.06 0.98
CA ALA A 200 1.04 -12.58 1.23
C ALA A 200 1.52 -12.40 2.68
N CYS A 201 0.73 -11.71 3.51
CA CYS A 201 1.11 -11.45 4.90
C CYS A 201 0.80 -12.65 5.80
N THR A 202 1.77 -13.07 6.59
CA THR A 202 1.64 -14.17 7.54
C THR A 202 1.45 -13.70 8.99
N THR A 203 1.47 -12.40 9.24
CA THR A 203 1.44 -11.80 10.59
C THR A 203 0.27 -12.31 11.44
N ARG A 204 -0.94 -12.36 10.89
CA ARG A 204 -2.12 -12.80 11.63
C ARG A 204 -2.06 -14.28 12.01
N GLY A 205 -1.58 -15.12 11.11
CA GLY A 205 -1.44 -16.57 11.37
C GLY A 205 -0.24 -16.92 12.23
N VAL A 206 0.89 -16.24 12.05
CA VAL A 206 2.16 -16.55 12.73
C VAL A 206 2.28 -15.86 14.10
N LEU A 207 1.79 -14.62 14.22
CA LEU A 207 1.93 -13.83 15.44
C LEU A 207 0.60 -13.63 16.19
N GLY A 208 -0.54 -13.97 15.60
CA GLY A 208 -1.85 -13.70 16.18
C GLY A 208 -2.23 -12.20 16.24
N ILE A 209 -1.52 -11.34 15.51
CA ILE A 209 -1.67 -9.89 15.58
C ILE A 209 -2.39 -9.37 14.34
N GLY A 210 -3.42 -8.56 14.53
CA GLY A 210 -4.14 -7.90 13.44
C GLY A 210 -5.50 -7.37 13.87
N VAL A 211 -6.01 -6.43 13.07
CA VAL A 211 -7.36 -5.87 13.22
C VAL A 211 -8.06 -5.95 11.86
N PRO A 212 -9.35 -6.26 11.77
CA PRO A 212 -10.10 -6.17 10.52
C PRO A 212 -9.93 -4.81 9.87
N GLN A 213 -9.69 -4.79 8.55
CA GLN A 213 -9.23 -3.57 7.88
C GLN A 213 -10.27 -2.43 7.91
N VAL A 214 -11.56 -2.75 7.85
CA VAL A 214 -12.63 -1.75 8.00
C VAL A 214 -12.56 -1.09 9.38
N THR A 215 -12.47 -1.88 10.45
CA THR A 215 -12.35 -1.39 11.83
C THR A 215 -11.12 -0.49 11.98
N ALA A 216 -9.95 -0.96 11.53
CA ALA A 216 -8.71 -0.18 11.61
C ALA A 216 -8.79 1.15 10.87
N THR A 217 -9.44 1.17 9.69
CA THR A 217 -9.61 2.40 8.90
C THR A 217 -10.55 3.38 9.58
N VAL A 218 -11.68 2.91 10.12
CA VAL A 218 -12.65 3.77 10.84
C VAL A 218 -12.03 4.37 12.09
N ASP A 219 -11.32 3.58 12.89
CA ASP A 219 -10.64 4.04 14.11
C ASP A 219 -9.57 5.10 13.77
N ALA A 220 -8.78 4.85 12.72
CA ALA A 220 -7.76 5.79 12.27
C ALA A 220 -8.37 7.08 11.69
N ALA A 221 -9.49 6.99 10.98
CA ALA A 221 -10.23 8.15 10.49
C ALA A 221 -10.79 9.00 11.64
N ALA A 222 -11.32 8.36 12.68
CA ALA A 222 -11.79 9.04 13.89
C ALA A 222 -10.63 9.78 14.60
N ALA A 223 -9.46 9.13 14.74
CA ALA A 223 -8.26 9.74 15.31
C ALA A 223 -7.79 10.94 14.48
N ARG A 224 -7.75 10.81 13.14
CA ARG A 224 -7.41 11.92 12.21
C ARG A 224 -8.36 13.10 12.38
N ASN A 225 -9.67 12.86 12.42
CA ASN A 225 -10.66 13.91 12.53
C ASN A 225 -10.55 14.63 13.89
N PHE A 226 -10.34 13.89 14.97
CA PHE A 226 -10.06 14.45 16.28
C PHE A 226 -8.77 15.29 16.31
N TYR A 227 -7.68 14.76 15.73
CA TYR A 227 -6.40 15.46 15.64
C TYR A 227 -6.52 16.76 14.85
N PHE A 228 -7.19 16.70 13.68
CA PHE A 228 -7.44 17.88 12.85
C PHE A 228 -8.26 18.94 13.58
N LYS A 229 -9.35 18.55 14.24
CA LYS A 229 -10.19 19.48 15.04
C LYS A 229 -9.40 20.15 16.15
N ARG A 230 -8.48 19.42 16.80
CA ARG A 230 -7.67 19.92 17.92
C ARG A 230 -6.53 20.83 17.47
N THR A 231 -5.89 20.53 16.33
CA THR A 231 -4.62 21.15 15.94
C THR A 231 -4.67 21.99 14.66
N GLY A 232 -5.74 21.88 13.87
CA GLY A 232 -5.83 22.43 12.52
C GLY A 232 -4.97 21.72 11.47
N ARG A 233 -4.21 20.67 11.85
CA ARG A 233 -3.32 19.95 10.95
C ARG A 233 -3.98 18.64 10.47
N TYR A 234 -4.18 18.53 9.17
CA TYR A 234 -4.71 17.34 8.54
C TYR A 234 -3.58 16.36 8.19
N VAL A 235 -3.63 15.14 8.71
CA VAL A 235 -2.68 14.07 8.41
C VAL A 235 -3.44 12.95 7.70
N PRO A 236 -3.25 12.75 6.39
CA PRO A 236 -3.99 11.74 5.64
C PRO A 236 -3.67 10.34 6.14
N ILE A 237 -4.69 9.48 6.11
CA ILE A 237 -4.56 8.04 6.37
C ILE A 237 -4.66 7.25 5.07
N ILE A 238 -3.78 6.28 4.91
CA ILE A 238 -3.68 5.42 3.73
C ILE A 238 -3.99 4.00 4.19
N THR A 239 -5.13 3.48 3.79
CA THR A 239 -5.51 2.09 4.12
C THR A 239 -4.63 1.14 3.34
N ASP A 240 -3.84 0.30 4.05
CA ASP A 240 -2.81 -0.54 3.46
C ASP A 240 -3.16 -2.02 3.54
N GLY A 241 -3.30 -2.64 2.35
CA GLY A 241 -3.47 -4.06 2.15
C GLY A 241 -4.89 -4.59 2.30
N GLY A 242 -5.09 -5.85 1.88
CA GLY A 242 -6.36 -6.56 1.99
C GLY A 242 -7.38 -6.25 0.91
N MET A 243 -7.08 -5.36 -0.03
CA MET A 243 -7.97 -4.96 -1.11
C MET A 243 -7.49 -5.54 -2.44
N ASN A 244 -8.35 -6.29 -3.12
CA ASN A 244 -8.03 -6.93 -4.40
C ASN A 244 -8.98 -6.53 -5.53
N ARG A 245 -10.06 -5.87 -5.22
CA ARG A 245 -11.15 -5.51 -6.16
C ARG A 245 -11.55 -4.06 -5.98
N GLY A 246 -12.13 -3.46 -7.01
CA GLY A 246 -12.60 -2.09 -6.95
C GLY A 246 -13.58 -1.83 -5.80
N GLY A 247 -14.51 -2.76 -5.53
CA GLY A 247 -15.45 -2.63 -4.42
C GLY A 247 -14.79 -2.62 -3.03
N ASP A 248 -13.61 -3.27 -2.86
CA ASP A 248 -12.87 -3.20 -1.58
C ASP A 248 -12.24 -1.82 -1.41
N ILE A 249 -11.71 -1.26 -2.49
CA ILE A 249 -11.14 0.10 -2.53
C ILE A 249 -12.24 1.13 -2.22
N CYS A 250 -13.42 1.00 -2.82
CA CYS A 250 -14.56 1.88 -2.53
C CYS A 250 -14.95 1.84 -1.05
N LYS A 251 -15.00 0.65 -0.45
CA LYS A 251 -15.27 0.50 1.00
C LYS A 251 -14.20 1.16 1.87
N ALA A 252 -12.92 1.09 1.48
CA ALA A 252 -11.85 1.75 2.24
C ALA A 252 -12.03 3.29 2.25
N PHE A 253 -12.36 3.89 1.10
CA PHE A 253 -12.65 5.34 1.04
C PHE A 253 -13.89 5.71 1.87
N ALA A 254 -14.96 4.95 1.75
CA ALA A 254 -16.17 5.17 2.56
C ALA A 254 -15.92 5.01 4.08
N CYS A 255 -14.94 4.19 4.47
CA CYS A 255 -14.49 4.07 5.87
C CYS A 255 -13.56 5.21 6.32
N GLY A 256 -13.28 6.19 5.46
CA GLY A 256 -12.51 7.38 5.81
C GLY A 256 -11.08 7.42 5.30
N ALA A 257 -10.63 6.48 4.46
CA ALA A 257 -9.31 6.55 3.82
C ALA A 257 -9.17 7.79 2.92
N ASP A 258 -8.00 8.40 2.89
CA ASP A 258 -7.64 9.47 1.95
C ASP A 258 -6.98 8.92 0.69
N ALA A 259 -6.32 7.78 0.82
CA ALA A 259 -5.76 6.98 -0.24
C ALA A 259 -5.71 5.51 0.21
N VAL A 260 -5.41 4.61 -0.71
CA VAL A 260 -5.21 3.19 -0.40
C VAL A 260 -3.85 2.70 -0.91
N MET A 261 -3.29 1.69 -0.24
CA MET A 261 -2.08 1.00 -0.72
C MET A 261 -2.40 -0.45 -1.01
N ILE A 262 -2.04 -0.93 -2.19
CA ILE A 262 -2.32 -2.30 -2.64
C ILE A 262 -1.07 -2.96 -3.22
N GLY A 263 -0.98 -4.28 -3.06
CA GLY A 263 0.11 -5.11 -3.60
C GLY A 263 -0.37 -6.12 -4.63
N SER A 264 -1.28 -7.03 -4.24
CA SER A 264 -1.66 -8.20 -5.04
C SER A 264 -2.23 -7.86 -6.42
N SER A 265 -3.08 -6.84 -6.52
CA SER A 265 -3.64 -6.42 -7.82
C SER A 265 -2.56 -5.86 -8.75
N PHE A 266 -1.58 -5.13 -8.20
CA PHE A 266 -0.47 -4.60 -8.99
C PHE A 266 0.60 -5.64 -9.32
N ALA A 267 0.75 -6.71 -8.51
CA ALA A 267 1.60 -7.85 -8.87
C ALA A 267 1.14 -8.56 -10.15
N ARG A 268 -0.12 -8.35 -10.57
CA ARG A 268 -0.70 -8.85 -11.83
C ARG A 268 -0.32 -8.02 -13.06
N ALA A 269 0.33 -6.86 -12.87
CA ALA A 269 0.76 -6.02 -13.98
C ALA A 269 1.94 -6.65 -14.73
N LYS A 270 1.98 -6.46 -16.05
CA LYS A 270 3.13 -6.85 -16.87
C LYS A 270 4.42 -6.14 -16.44
N GLU A 271 4.28 -4.94 -15.93
CA GLU A 271 5.37 -4.09 -15.44
C GLU A 271 5.87 -4.50 -14.04
N ALA A 272 5.12 -5.36 -13.32
CA ALA A 272 5.53 -5.83 -12.01
C ALA A 272 6.70 -6.81 -12.12
N PRO A 273 7.81 -6.57 -11.39
CA PRO A 273 9.04 -7.35 -11.54
C PRO A 273 8.90 -8.80 -11.05
N GLY A 274 7.89 -9.10 -10.24
CA GLY A 274 7.63 -10.44 -9.67
C GLY A 274 7.02 -11.43 -10.66
N ARG A 275 6.71 -11.04 -11.90
CA ARG A 275 6.20 -11.92 -12.96
C ARG A 275 4.96 -12.72 -12.52
N GLY A 276 4.00 -12.04 -11.89
CA GLY A 276 2.79 -12.64 -11.34
C GLY A 276 2.96 -13.27 -9.96
N TYR A 277 4.14 -13.16 -9.35
CA TYR A 277 4.38 -13.53 -7.96
C TYR A 277 4.61 -12.30 -7.08
N HIS A 278 4.21 -12.40 -5.84
CA HIS A 278 4.62 -11.46 -4.79
C HIS A 278 4.73 -12.18 -3.45
N TRP A 279 5.37 -11.55 -2.47
CA TRP A 279 5.58 -12.09 -1.12
C TRP A 279 5.66 -10.98 -0.10
N GLY A 280 5.37 -11.32 1.16
CA GLY A 280 5.46 -10.36 2.26
C GLY A 280 6.89 -9.90 2.50
N MET A 281 7.04 -8.60 2.79
CA MET A 281 8.34 -7.96 3.00
C MET A 281 8.70 -7.85 4.48
N ALA A 282 7.71 -7.80 5.37
CA ALA A 282 7.92 -7.69 6.80
C ALA A 282 8.31 -9.04 7.41
N THR A 283 9.28 -9.02 8.33
CA THR A 283 9.58 -10.12 9.23
C THR A 283 9.95 -9.54 10.59
N SER A 284 9.37 -10.07 11.64
CA SER A 284 9.64 -9.65 13.02
C SER A 284 10.87 -10.34 13.62
N ASN A 285 11.32 -11.44 13.02
CA ASN A 285 12.47 -12.20 13.45
C ASN A 285 13.10 -12.96 12.28
N VAL A 286 14.41 -13.08 12.25
CA VAL A 286 15.16 -13.76 11.18
C VAL A 286 14.82 -15.24 11.03
N ASN A 287 14.33 -15.88 12.09
CA ASN A 287 13.92 -17.28 12.10
C ASN A 287 12.46 -17.50 11.69
N LEU A 288 11.67 -16.44 11.54
CA LEU A 288 10.30 -16.52 11.04
C LEU A 288 10.24 -16.37 9.52
N PRO A 289 9.24 -16.96 8.86
CA PRO A 289 9.07 -16.78 7.42
C PRO A 289 8.83 -15.29 7.10
N ARG A 290 9.47 -14.78 6.06
CA ARG A 290 9.32 -13.39 5.58
C ARG A 290 7.92 -13.14 5.00
N GLY A 291 7.18 -14.15 4.71
CA GLY A 291 5.88 -14.14 4.07
C GLY A 291 5.81 -15.23 3.01
N THR A 292 4.60 -15.58 2.64
CA THR A 292 4.37 -16.60 1.63
C THR A 292 4.50 -16.00 0.23
N ARG A 293 5.17 -16.72 -0.68
CA ARG A 293 5.13 -16.39 -2.10
C ARG A 293 3.78 -16.77 -2.68
N ILE A 294 3.02 -15.76 -3.12
CA ILE A 294 1.69 -15.92 -3.72
C ILE A 294 1.78 -15.76 -5.23
N TYR A 295 1.16 -16.66 -5.95
CA TYR A 295 0.96 -16.53 -7.38
C TYR A 295 -0.41 -15.91 -7.67
N VAL A 296 -0.43 -14.78 -8.35
CA VAL A 296 -1.64 -14.07 -8.78
C VAL A 296 -1.78 -14.02 -10.30
N GLY A 297 -0.75 -14.49 -11.02
CA GLY A 297 -0.69 -14.43 -12.48
C GLY A 297 -0.46 -13.02 -13.02
N THR A 298 -0.28 -12.92 -14.34
CA THR A 298 -0.20 -11.63 -15.05
C THR A 298 -1.43 -11.48 -15.91
N THR A 299 -2.22 -10.40 -15.69
CA THR A 299 -3.54 -10.21 -16.31
C THR A 299 -3.60 -9.06 -17.31
N GLY A 300 -2.66 -8.13 -17.28
CA GLY A 300 -2.63 -6.99 -18.22
C GLY A 300 -1.52 -6.00 -17.91
N ALA A 301 -1.49 -4.88 -18.64
CA ALA A 301 -0.63 -3.77 -18.31
C ALA A 301 -1.15 -3.05 -17.05
N LEU A 302 -0.28 -2.31 -16.35
CA LEU A 302 -0.66 -1.51 -15.19
C LEU A 302 -1.80 -0.53 -15.53
N LYS A 303 -1.75 0.05 -16.73
CA LYS A 303 -2.83 0.90 -17.26
C LYS A 303 -4.18 0.17 -17.33
N ASP A 304 -4.19 -1.10 -17.76
CA ASP A 304 -5.43 -1.89 -17.85
C ASP A 304 -6.00 -2.19 -16.46
N ILE A 305 -5.13 -2.47 -15.50
CA ILE A 305 -5.52 -2.70 -14.09
C ILE A 305 -6.14 -1.44 -13.49
N LEU A 306 -5.57 -0.27 -13.77
CA LEU A 306 -6.08 1.00 -13.24
C LEU A 306 -7.31 1.51 -14.00
N PHE A 307 -7.26 1.55 -15.32
CA PHE A 307 -8.23 2.29 -16.13
C PHE A 307 -9.01 1.42 -17.12
N GLY A 308 -8.69 0.13 -17.20
CA GLY A 308 -9.34 -0.77 -18.14
C GLY A 308 -8.87 -0.63 -19.60
N PRO A 309 -9.59 -1.25 -20.54
CA PRO A 309 -10.83 -2.02 -20.32
C PRO A 309 -10.59 -3.29 -19.49
N ALA A 310 -11.54 -3.63 -18.62
CA ALA A 310 -11.48 -4.88 -17.86
C ALA A 310 -11.69 -6.08 -18.78
N LYS A 311 -10.81 -7.09 -18.63
CA LYS A 311 -10.88 -8.37 -19.36
C LYS A 311 -11.40 -9.51 -18.48
N THR A 312 -11.66 -9.21 -17.20
CA THR A 312 -12.19 -10.12 -16.18
C THR A 312 -13.43 -9.50 -15.55
N ASP A 313 -14.34 -10.35 -15.06
CA ASP A 313 -15.61 -9.98 -14.45
C ASP A 313 -15.57 -9.96 -12.91
N ASP A 314 -14.36 -10.11 -12.32
CA ASP A 314 -14.14 -10.25 -10.88
C ASP A 314 -13.86 -8.93 -10.14
N GLY A 315 -13.80 -7.81 -10.85
CA GLY A 315 -13.52 -6.49 -10.29
C GLY A 315 -12.05 -6.21 -9.98
N SER A 316 -11.13 -7.08 -10.43
CA SER A 316 -9.68 -6.92 -10.21
C SER A 316 -9.00 -5.99 -11.21
N GLN A 317 -9.72 -5.56 -12.25
CA GLN A 317 -9.26 -4.60 -13.27
C GLN A 317 -10.18 -3.38 -13.33
N ASN A 318 -9.70 -2.32 -13.97
CA ASN A 318 -10.38 -1.04 -14.06
C ASN A 318 -10.74 -0.47 -12.67
N LEU A 319 -9.76 -0.45 -11.77
CA LEU A 319 -9.98 -0.05 -10.38
C LEU A 319 -10.46 1.39 -10.24
N MET A 320 -9.97 2.29 -11.12
CA MET A 320 -10.40 3.69 -11.14
C MET A 320 -11.82 3.84 -11.67
N GLY A 321 -12.17 3.06 -12.71
CA GLY A 321 -13.56 3.03 -13.21
C GLY A 321 -14.53 2.50 -12.15
N ALA A 322 -14.14 1.48 -11.38
CA ALA A 322 -14.95 1.02 -10.25
C ALA A 322 -15.12 2.11 -9.18
N LEU A 323 -14.06 2.86 -8.87
CA LEU A 323 -14.11 3.96 -7.89
C LEU A 323 -15.03 5.08 -8.40
N THR A 324 -14.82 5.58 -9.62
CA THR A 324 -15.64 6.68 -10.16
C THR A 324 -17.09 6.30 -10.32
N THR A 325 -17.38 5.06 -10.78
CA THR A 325 -18.78 4.56 -10.89
C THR A 325 -19.42 4.41 -9.52
N SER A 326 -18.68 3.93 -8.51
CA SER A 326 -19.18 3.84 -7.14
C SER A 326 -19.49 5.22 -6.58
N MET A 327 -18.58 6.19 -6.72
CA MET A 327 -18.78 7.58 -6.30
C MET A 327 -20.03 8.18 -6.96
N GLY A 328 -20.16 8.00 -8.28
CA GLY A 328 -21.33 8.46 -9.01
C GLY A 328 -22.63 7.85 -8.51
N SER A 329 -22.66 6.54 -8.22
CA SER A 329 -23.83 5.83 -7.69
C SER A 329 -24.18 6.20 -6.25
N LEU A 330 -23.17 6.66 -5.48
CA LEU A 330 -23.33 7.17 -4.13
C LEU A 330 -23.75 8.65 -4.10
N GLY A 331 -23.74 9.33 -5.26
CA GLY A 331 -24.10 10.74 -5.38
C GLY A 331 -23.05 11.70 -4.83
N VAL A 332 -21.77 11.29 -4.83
CA VAL A 332 -20.67 12.09 -4.30
C VAL A 332 -19.68 12.51 -5.39
N GLU A 333 -19.17 13.73 -5.29
CA GLU A 333 -18.32 14.38 -6.31
C GLU A 333 -16.81 14.22 -6.04
N ASN A 334 -16.42 13.90 -4.79
CA ASN A 334 -15.02 13.81 -4.40
C ASN A 334 -14.81 12.82 -3.25
N ILE A 335 -13.54 12.46 -3.00
CA ILE A 335 -13.15 11.51 -1.94
C ILE A 335 -13.61 11.96 -0.55
N LYS A 336 -13.64 13.25 -0.25
CA LYS A 336 -14.07 13.73 1.08
C LYS A 336 -15.55 13.49 1.31
N GLN A 337 -16.39 13.72 0.33
CA GLN A 337 -17.82 13.38 0.42
C GLN A 337 -18.02 11.87 0.51
N MET A 338 -17.16 11.06 -0.15
CA MET A 338 -17.24 9.60 -0.05
C MET A 338 -16.96 9.08 1.35
N GLN A 339 -16.21 9.81 2.17
CA GLN A 339 -15.92 9.44 3.57
C GLN A 339 -17.14 9.59 4.50
N ASP A 340 -18.20 10.25 4.03
CA ASP A 340 -19.42 10.52 4.80
C ASP A 340 -20.63 9.68 4.34
N VAL A 341 -20.43 8.74 3.38
CA VAL A 341 -21.53 7.91 2.88
C VAL A 341 -21.95 6.85 3.91
N GLU A 342 -23.22 6.44 3.82
CA GLU A 342 -23.77 5.41 4.68
C GLU A 342 -23.20 4.03 4.36
N ILE A 343 -22.83 3.30 5.41
CA ILE A 343 -22.31 1.92 5.33
C ILE A 343 -23.19 1.02 6.19
N ILE A 344 -23.63 -0.09 5.63
CA ILE A 344 -24.33 -1.14 6.37
C ILE A 344 -23.46 -2.39 6.53
N ILE A 345 -23.56 -3.00 7.70
CA ILE A 345 -22.95 -4.32 7.96
C ILE A 345 -23.93 -5.38 7.47
N ALA A 346 -23.50 -6.16 6.48
CA ALA A 346 -24.27 -7.26 5.92
C ALA A 346 -23.57 -8.59 6.20
N PRO A 347 -23.92 -9.30 7.28
CA PRO A 347 -23.24 -10.53 7.69
C PRO A 347 -23.38 -11.66 6.65
N SER A 348 -24.41 -11.63 5.82
CA SER A 348 -24.68 -12.66 4.81
C SER A 348 -25.16 -12.06 3.48
N ILE A 349 -24.22 -11.57 2.69
CA ILE A 349 -24.49 -11.22 1.25
C ILE A 349 -24.67 -12.50 0.40
N GLN A 350 -24.29 -13.66 0.89
CA GLN A 350 -24.31 -14.93 0.15
C GLN A 350 -25.70 -15.37 -0.31
N THR A 351 -26.76 -14.87 0.32
CA THR A 351 -28.15 -15.18 -0.04
C THR A 351 -28.67 -14.39 -1.23
N GLU A 352 -27.96 -13.36 -1.73
CA GLU A 352 -28.42 -12.46 -2.79
C GLU A 352 -28.03 -12.92 -4.20
N GLY A 353 -28.20 -14.20 -4.52
CA GLY A 353 -27.84 -14.74 -5.84
C GLY A 353 -26.34 -15.01 -6.03
N LYS A 354 -25.48 -14.58 -5.09
CA LYS A 354 -24.02 -14.80 -5.15
C LYS A 354 -23.65 -16.29 -5.01
N VAL A 355 -24.52 -17.11 -4.43
CA VAL A 355 -24.38 -18.57 -4.38
C VAL A 355 -24.24 -19.17 -5.78
N PHE A 356 -25.00 -18.66 -6.76
CA PHE A 356 -24.87 -19.13 -8.14
C PHE A 356 -23.54 -18.74 -8.77
N GLN A 357 -23.03 -17.54 -8.48
CA GLN A 357 -21.70 -17.11 -8.92
C GLN A 357 -20.61 -17.98 -8.31
N ALA A 358 -20.70 -18.27 -7.01
CA ALA A 358 -19.74 -19.14 -6.33
C ALA A 358 -19.78 -20.58 -6.89
N GLY A 359 -20.98 -21.15 -7.11
CA GLY A 359 -21.14 -22.48 -7.68
C GLY A 359 -20.57 -22.63 -9.09
N GLN A 360 -20.65 -21.56 -9.88
CA GLN A 360 -20.14 -21.52 -11.27
C GLN A 360 -18.73 -20.96 -11.38
N LYS A 361 -18.12 -20.52 -10.27
CA LYS A 361 -16.79 -19.86 -10.24
C LYS A 361 -16.69 -18.66 -11.19
N VAL A 362 -17.71 -17.82 -11.23
CA VAL A 362 -17.78 -16.61 -12.05
C VAL A 362 -17.97 -15.36 -11.18
N GLY A 363 -17.64 -14.18 -11.69
CA GLY A 363 -17.84 -12.91 -11.01
C GLY A 363 -17.19 -12.91 -9.61
N MET A 364 -17.99 -12.58 -8.60
CA MET A 364 -17.56 -12.56 -7.19
C MET A 364 -17.30 -13.95 -6.60
N GLY A 365 -17.63 -15.02 -7.31
CA GLY A 365 -17.42 -16.41 -6.88
C GLY A 365 -16.06 -17.02 -7.30
N LYS A 366 -15.22 -16.25 -7.95
CA LYS A 366 -13.87 -16.67 -8.36
C LYS A 366 -12.87 -16.63 -7.21
#